data_806e88a1059eb9865120cc2e3d251deb
#
_entry.id   806e88a1059eb9865120cc2e3d251deb
#
_cell.length_a   1.000
_cell.length_b   1.000
_cell.length_c   1.000
_cell.angle_alpha   90.00
_cell.angle_beta   90.00
_cell.angle_gamma   90.00
#
_symmetry.space_group_name_H-M   'P 1'
#
loop_
_entity.id
_entity.type
_entity.pdbx_description
1 polymer ?
#
loop_
_entity_poly.entity_id
_entity_poly.type
_entity_poly.pdbx_seq_one_letter_code
_entity_poly.pdbx_strand_id
1 'polypeptide(L)'
;AYKEKTQSTPRLIDKALQSGKVVQEALRVPLTYEGFEVFGYEQGVTLDHYFRNTNQAYDEYCGVCQRVKKSIRQDQIEGGMVGQYNPSITQRLNNLTEKTDVTTNGEAINEIKISIIRPDTKQLE
;
A
#
# COMPACT_ATOMS: atom_id res chain seq x y z
N ALA A 1 14.08 -9.11 -12.90
CA ALA A 1 13.82 -8.28 -14.06
C ALA A 1 13.00 -7.04 -13.74
N TYR A 2 11.73 -7.19 -13.36
CA TYR A 2 10.90 -6.01 -13.08
C TYR A 2 11.48 -5.15 -11.95
N LYS A 3 11.87 -5.79 -10.87
CA LYS A 3 12.42 -5.07 -9.72
C LYS A 3 13.71 -4.33 -10.10
N GLU A 4 14.57 -4.99 -10.82
CA GLU A 4 15.82 -4.39 -11.26
C GLU A 4 15.59 -3.23 -12.21
N LYS A 5 14.66 -3.42 -13.15
CA LYS A 5 14.33 -2.36 -14.10
C LYS A 5 13.79 -1.13 -13.37
N THR A 6 12.88 -1.35 -12.42
CA THR A 6 12.27 -0.25 -11.70
C THR A 6 13.30 0.48 -10.84
N GLN A 7 14.18 -0.25 -10.20
CA GLN A 7 15.17 0.35 -9.31
C GLN A 7 16.30 1.04 -10.07
N SER A 8 16.55 0.64 -11.31
CA SER A 8 17.59 1.26 -12.10
C SER A 8 17.16 2.51 -12.84
N THR A 9 15.86 2.80 -12.87
CA THR A 9 15.36 3.97 -13.60
C THR A 9 14.54 4.85 -12.66
N PRO A 10 15.21 5.61 -11.79
CA PRO A 10 14.51 6.49 -10.87
C PRO A 10 13.85 7.65 -11.62
N ARG A 11 12.83 8.21 -11.03
CA ARG A 11 12.22 9.42 -11.57
C ARG A 11 13.02 10.61 -11.10
N LEU A 12 13.26 11.54 -12.02
CA LEU A 12 14.00 12.75 -11.72
C LEU A 12 13.02 13.91 -11.59
N ILE A 13 13.19 14.69 -10.55
CA ILE A 13 12.40 15.90 -10.37
C ILE A 13 13.34 17.07 -10.16
N ASP A 14 12.91 18.24 -10.58
CA ASP A 14 13.67 19.46 -10.38
C ASP A 14 13.42 19.96 -8.97
N LYS A 15 14.48 20.32 -8.28
CA LYS A 15 14.37 20.83 -6.92
C LYS A 15 15.14 22.13 -6.85
N ALA A 16 14.46 23.20 -6.44
CA ALA A 16 15.09 24.48 -6.27
C ALA A 16 15.76 24.56 -4.91
N LEU A 17 17.00 25.00 -4.90
CA LEU A 17 17.75 25.22 -3.67
C LEU A 17 17.58 26.65 -3.22
N GLN A 18 17.87 26.91 -1.96
CA GLN A 18 17.81 28.29 -1.44
C GLN A 18 18.73 29.22 -2.20
N SER A 19 19.81 28.69 -2.77
CA SER A 19 20.75 29.50 -3.56
C SER A 19 20.20 29.88 -4.92
N GLY A 20 19.00 29.41 -5.28
CA GLY A 20 18.42 29.67 -6.59
C GLY A 20 18.81 28.69 -7.66
N LYS A 21 19.66 27.75 -7.35
CA LYS A 21 20.03 26.71 -8.32
C LYS A 21 18.95 25.67 -8.37
N VAL A 22 18.72 25.12 -9.55
CA VAL A 22 17.80 24.02 -9.75
C VAL A 22 18.64 22.77 -9.96
N VAL A 23 18.42 21.76 -9.13
CA VAL A 23 19.12 20.48 -9.27
C VAL A 23 18.07 19.40 -9.49
N GLN A 24 18.49 18.30 -10.09
CA GLN A 24 17.60 17.17 -10.27
C GLN A 24 17.79 16.19 -9.13
N GLU A 25 16.68 15.80 -8.54
CA GLU A 25 16.69 14.83 -7.47
C GLU A 25 16.13 13.52 -7.99
N ALA A 26 16.84 12.43 -7.73
CA ALA A 26 16.38 11.11 -8.15
C ALA A 26 15.42 10.56 -7.10
N LEU A 27 14.21 10.23 -7.52
CA LEU A 27 13.22 9.64 -6.64
C LEU A 27 13.10 8.16 -6.97
N ARG A 28 13.08 7.36 -5.94
CA ARG A 28 12.90 5.93 -6.11
C ARG A 28 11.48 5.66 -6.60
N VAL A 29 11.36 4.81 -7.60
CA VAL A 29 10.06 4.39 -8.11
C VAL A 29 9.62 3.17 -7.32
N PRO A 30 8.46 3.22 -6.66
CA PRO A 30 8.00 2.07 -5.90
C PRO A 30 7.56 0.94 -6.81
N LEU A 31 7.66 -0.26 -6.31
CA LEU A 31 7.12 -1.42 -7.00
C LEU A 31 5.60 -1.38 -6.85
N THR A 32 4.88 -1.66 -7.92
CA THR A 32 3.42 -1.74 -7.87
C THR A 32 2.96 -2.95 -8.65
N TYR A 33 1.78 -3.42 -8.32
CA TYR A 33 1.16 -4.53 -9.04
C TYR A 33 0.91 -4.13 -10.48
N GLU A 34 0.39 -2.92 -10.68
CA GLU A 34 0.12 -2.40 -12.02
C GLU A 34 1.40 -2.25 -12.83
N GLY A 35 2.46 -1.79 -12.19
CA GLY A 35 3.76 -1.69 -12.86
C GLY A 35 4.27 -3.04 -13.31
N PHE A 36 4.06 -4.06 -12.47
CA PHE A 36 4.43 -5.41 -12.81
C PHE A 36 3.60 -5.95 -13.98
N GLU A 37 2.30 -5.65 -14.00
CA GLU A 37 1.44 -6.05 -15.10
C GLU A 37 1.87 -5.41 -16.41
N VAL A 38 2.18 -4.11 -16.40
CA VAL A 38 2.66 -3.42 -17.60
C VAL A 38 3.97 -4.01 -18.08
N PHE A 39 4.86 -4.30 -17.15
CA PHE A 39 6.11 -4.97 -17.51
C PHE A 39 5.83 -6.32 -18.19
N GLY A 40 4.85 -7.07 -17.68
CA GLY A 40 4.46 -8.33 -18.28
C GLY A 40 3.94 -8.16 -19.70
N TYR A 41 3.12 -7.15 -19.93
CA TYR A 41 2.61 -6.87 -21.27
C TYR A 41 3.75 -6.56 -22.24
N GLU A 42 4.76 -5.84 -21.79
CA GLU A 42 5.94 -5.56 -22.60
C GLU A 42 6.68 -6.84 -22.98
N GLN A 43 6.57 -7.86 -22.14
CA GLN A 43 7.18 -9.17 -22.41
C GLN A 43 6.21 -10.11 -23.11
N GLY A 44 5.02 -9.65 -23.46
CA GLY A 44 4.04 -10.47 -24.15
C GLY A 44 3.25 -11.41 -23.23
N VAL A 45 3.17 -11.10 -21.96
CA VAL A 45 2.49 -11.96 -20.99
C VAL A 45 1.40 -11.18 -20.27
N THR A 46 0.24 -11.81 -20.11
CA THR A 46 -0.85 -11.23 -19.34
C THR A 46 -0.79 -11.80 -17.94
N LEU A 47 -0.18 -11.06 -17.03
CA LEU A 47 0.07 -11.57 -15.69
C LEU A 47 -1.18 -11.68 -14.84
N ASP A 48 -2.21 -10.91 -15.14
CA ASP A 48 -3.46 -10.94 -14.41
C ASP A 48 -4.07 -12.34 -14.37
N HIS A 49 -3.97 -13.08 -15.46
CA HIS A 49 -4.50 -14.44 -15.51
C HIS A 49 -3.83 -15.37 -14.50
N TYR A 50 -2.55 -15.20 -14.28
CA TYR A 50 -1.80 -16.00 -13.32
C TYR A 50 -2.23 -15.66 -11.88
N PHE A 51 -2.41 -14.38 -11.58
CA PHE A 51 -2.77 -13.95 -10.23
C PHE A 51 -4.21 -14.30 -9.90
N ARG A 52 -5.10 -14.28 -10.88
CA ARG A 52 -6.49 -14.69 -10.67
C ARG A 52 -6.68 -16.19 -10.74
N ASN A 53 -5.69 -16.90 -11.23
CA ASN A 53 -5.75 -18.34 -11.46
C ASN A 53 -6.98 -18.69 -12.27
N THR A 54 -7.11 -18.04 -13.42
CA THR A 54 -8.28 -18.17 -14.28
C THR A 54 -8.51 -19.64 -14.65
N ASN A 55 -9.69 -20.14 -14.35
CA ASN A 55 -10.07 -21.53 -14.60
C ASN A 55 -9.14 -22.54 -13.92
N GLN A 56 -8.45 -22.12 -12.87
CA GLN A 56 -7.53 -22.97 -12.13
C GLN A 56 -6.40 -23.52 -13.00
N ALA A 57 -6.11 -22.84 -14.11
CA ALA A 57 -5.09 -23.30 -15.04
C ALA A 57 -3.68 -22.97 -14.57
N TYR A 58 -3.55 -22.13 -13.53
CA TYR A 58 -2.26 -21.62 -13.10
C TYR A 58 -1.94 -22.00 -11.65
N ASP A 59 -2.51 -23.13 -11.19
CA ASP A 59 -2.30 -23.55 -9.81
C ASP A 59 -0.82 -23.67 -9.44
N GLU A 60 -0.02 -24.15 -10.34
CA GLU A 60 1.41 -24.36 -10.06
C GLU A 60 2.16 -23.04 -9.89
N TYR A 61 1.55 -21.92 -10.28
CA TYR A 61 2.19 -20.62 -10.16
C TYR A 61 1.73 -19.83 -8.94
N CYS A 62 0.82 -20.39 -8.15
CA CYS A 62 0.28 -19.67 -7.00
C CYS A 62 1.36 -19.26 -6.01
N GLY A 63 2.31 -20.12 -5.75
CA GLY A 63 3.40 -19.81 -4.83
C GLY A 63 4.26 -18.65 -5.32
N VAL A 64 4.54 -18.63 -6.63
CA VAL A 64 5.30 -17.55 -7.23
C VAL A 64 4.53 -16.26 -7.16
N CYS A 65 3.24 -16.29 -7.46
CA CYS A 65 2.38 -15.11 -7.41
C CYS A 65 2.32 -14.53 -6.00
N GLN A 66 2.25 -15.39 -5.00
CA GLN A 66 2.24 -14.92 -3.62
C GLN A 66 3.55 -14.26 -3.24
N ARG A 67 4.67 -14.80 -3.70
CA ARG A 67 5.97 -14.20 -3.43
C ARG A 67 6.12 -12.85 -4.11
N VAL A 68 5.58 -12.71 -5.33
CA VAL A 68 5.60 -11.43 -6.03
C VAL A 68 4.79 -10.40 -5.27
N LYS A 69 3.59 -10.77 -4.83
CA LYS A 69 2.76 -9.86 -4.03
C LYS A 69 3.46 -9.44 -2.75
N LYS A 70 4.11 -10.37 -2.09
CA LYS A 70 4.86 -10.05 -0.87
C LYS A 70 6.00 -9.11 -1.14
N SER A 71 6.72 -9.30 -2.23
CA SER A 71 7.84 -8.46 -2.58
C SER A 71 7.40 -7.02 -2.88
N ILE A 72 6.30 -6.87 -3.59
CA ILE A 72 5.75 -5.56 -3.88
C ILE A 72 5.28 -4.89 -2.59
N ARG A 73 4.56 -5.64 -1.76
CA ARG A 73 4.06 -5.12 -0.50
C ARG A 73 5.21 -4.72 0.42
N GLN A 74 6.26 -5.52 0.48
CA GLN A 74 7.43 -5.20 1.28
C GLN A 74 8.06 -3.89 0.86
N ASP A 75 8.25 -3.71 -0.44
CA ASP A 75 8.85 -2.48 -0.96
C ASP A 75 8.01 -1.26 -0.60
N GLN A 76 6.69 -1.36 -0.74
CA GLN A 76 5.80 -0.25 -0.47
C GLN A 76 5.77 0.10 1.01
N ILE A 77 5.70 -0.90 1.86
CA ILE A 77 5.64 -0.68 3.30
C ILE A 77 6.97 -0.10 3.80
N GLU A 78 8.08 -0.70 3.40
CA GLU A 78 9.39 -0.22 3.83
C GLU A 78 9.67 1.18 3.32
N GLY A 79 9.29 1.48 2.08
CA GLY A 79 9.44 2.81 1.52
C GLY A 79 8.59 3.84 2.25
N GLY A 80 7.40 3.43 2.69
CA GLY A 80 6.54 4.29 3.49
C GLY A 80 7.11 4.52 4.88
N MET A 81 7.69 3.47 5.48
CA MET A 81 8.26 3.58 6.84
C MET A 81 9.44 4.53 6.90
N VAL A 82 10.25 4.57 5.86
CA VAL A 82 11.40 5.49 5.83
C VAL A 82 11.07 6.82 5.18
N GLY A 83 9.82 7.03 4.79
CA GLY A 83 9.38 8.31 4.25
C GLY A 83 9.73 8.55 2.79
N GLN A 84 10.18 7.53 2.07
CA GLN A 84 10.46 7.68 0.63
C GLN A 84 9.17 7.72 -0.18
N TYR A 85 8.13 7.05 0.28
CA TYR A 85 6.85 7.01 -0.41
C TYR A 85 5.82 7.72 0.44
N ASN A 86 4.70 8.06 -0.16
CA ASN A 86 3.63 8.74 0.58
C ASN A 86 2.98 7.76 1.55
N PRO A 87 3.06 8.01 2.86
CA PRO A 87 2.55 7.04 3.83
C PRO A 87 1.05 6.80 3.72
N SER A 88 0.28 7.82 3.36
CA SER A 88 -1.16 7.69 3.25
C SER A 88 -1.54 6.75 2.12
N ILE A 89 -0.89 6.90 0.97
CA ILE A 89 -1.14 6.03 -0.17
C ILE A 89 -0.67 4.61 0.12
N THR A 90 0.49 4.48 0.74
CA THR A 90 1.03 3.18 1.12
C THR A 90 0.08 2.45 2.04
N GLN A 91 -0.47 3.16 2.99
CA GLN A 91 -1.41 2.58 3.95
C GLN A 91 -2.66 2.06 3.25
N ARG A 92 -3.20 2.83 2.33
CA ARG A 92 -4.40 2.44 1.61
C ARG A 92 -4.17 1.24 0.70
N LEU A 93 -3.05 1.24 -0.03
CA LEU A 93 -2.75 0.17 -0.96
C LEU A 93 -2.54 -1.16 -0.26
N ASN A 94 -2.04 -1.12 0.95
CA ASN A 94 -1.70 -2.34 1.66
C ASN A 94 -2.68 -2.68 2.78
N ASN A 95 -3.80 -1.99 2.81
CA ASN A 95 -4.86 -2.24 3.78
C ASN A 95 -4.39 -2.14 5.23
N LEU A 96 -3.46 -1.24 5.47
CA LEU A 96 -3.00 -0.98 6.81
C LEU A 96 -3.93 0.05 7.44
N THR A 97 -4.42 -0.25 8.62
CA THR A 97 -5.34 0.67 9.27
C THR A 97 -4.70 1.20 10.52
N GLU A 98 -4.93 2.47 10.74
CA GLU A 98 -4.48 3.08 11.96
C GLU A 98 -5.59 2.87 12.97
N LYS A 99 -5.26 2.30 14.09
CA LYS A 99 -6.25 2.08 15.09
C LYS A 99 -6.46 3.32 15.88
N THR A 100 -7.68 3.77 15.92
CA THR A 100 -8.02 4.91 16.74
C THR A 100 -8.48 4.38 18.06
N ASP A 101 -8.57 5.24 19.01
CA ASP A 101 -8.97 4.86 20.30
C ASP A 101 -10.40 4.55 20.42
N VAL A 102 -11.19 5.03 19.56
CA VAL A 102 -12.58 4.85 19.67
C VAL A 102 -12.93 3.66 18.89
N THR A 103 -13.22 2.62 19.56
CA THR A 103 -13.59 1.48 18.84
C THR A 103 -15.05 1.30 19.04
N THR A 104 -15.73 1.08 18.02
CA THR A 104 -17.13 0.79 18.07
C THR A 104 -17.36 -0.61 17.61
N ASN A 105 -16.34 -1.40 17.58
CA ASN A 105 -16.40 -2.77 17.08
C ASN A 105 -16.89 -2.81 15.65
N GLY A 106 -16.53 -1.80 14.91
CA GLY A 106 -16.93 -1.75 13.52
C GLY A 106 -18.26 -1.08 13.29
N GLU A 107 -18.92 -0.64 14.31
CA GLU A 107 -20.19 0.00 14.14
C GLU A 107 -20.03 1.50 14.03
N ALA A 108 -20.98 2.12 13.38
CA ALA A 108 -20.96 3.56 13.27
C ALA A 108 -21.22 4.16 14.62
N ILE A 109 -20.56 5.26 14.90
CA ILE A 109 -20.74 5.91 16.15
C ILE A 109 -21.87 6.86 16.07
N ASN A 110 -22.98 6.42 15.70
CA ASN A 110 -24.09 7.33 15.63
C ASN A 110 -24.76 7.42 16.98
N GLU A 111 -24.35 6.64 17.97
CA GLU A 111 -25.01 6.71 19.16
C GLU A 111 -24.07 6.44 20.19
N ILE A 112 -23.62 7.38 20.83
CA ILE A 112 -22.71 7.19 21.84
C ILE A 112 -23.44 7.06 23.06
N LYS A 113 -23.80 5.99 23.40
CA LYS A 113 -24.40 5.74 24.53
C LYS A 113 -23.52 5.95 25.58
N ILE A 114 -23.43 6.92 26.10
CA ILE A 114 -22.62 7.14 27.16
C ILE A 114 -23.25 6.67 28.31
N SER A 115 -23.51 5.64 28.34
CA SER A 115 -24.09 5.08 29.40
C SER A 115 -23.24 5.21 30.51
N ILE A 116 -22.84 6.05 30.74
CA ILE A 116 -22.02 6.14 31.73
C ILE A 116 -22.55 6.00 32.90
N ILE A 117 -22.76 5.87 33.21
CA ILE A 117 -22.94 5.70 34.10
C ILE A 117 -23.32 6.35 35.12
N ARG A 118 -23.85 6.62 35.31
CA ARG A 118 -24.32 7.09 36.14
C ARG A 118 -24.40 6.43 37.16
N PRO A 119 -24.06 6.58 38.00
CA PRO A 119 -24.03 5.83 38.95
C PRO A 119 -25.17 5.87 39.73
N ASP A 120 -25.61 6.06 39.79
CA ASP A 120 -26.43 5.89 40.18
C ASP A 120 -27.36 6.00 40.15
N THR A 121 -27.67 6.09 40.09
CA THR A 121 -28.50 5.93 39.92
C THR A 121 -29.22 5.65 39.94
N LYS A 122 -29.27 5.51 39.96
CA LYS A 122 -29.89 5.04 39.93
C LYS A 122 -30.36 4.87 39.90
N GLN A 123 -30.06 4.88 39.71
CA GLN A 123 -30.41 4.68 39.52
C GLN A 123 -30.80 4.76 39.42
N LEU A 124 -30.80 4.93 39.52
CA LEU A 124 -31.21 4.88 39.23
C LEU A 124 -31.84 4.91 39.01
N GLU A 125 -31.84 4.94 39.11
CA GLU A 125 -32.34 4.78 38.85
C GLU A 125 -32.77 4.58 38.52
#